data_b2dbdcf0a1b83791f7649b49d2a8e4b0
#
_entry.id   b2dbdcf0a1b83791f7649b49d2a8e4b0
#
_cell.length_a   1.000
_cell.length_b   1.000
_cell.length_c   1.000
_cell.angle_alpha   90.00
_cell.angle_beta   90.00
_cell.angle_gamma   90.00
#
_symmetry.space_group_name_H-M   'P 1'
#
loop_
_entity.id
_entity.type
_entity.pdbx_description
1 polymer ?
#
loop_
_entity_poly.entity_id
_entity_poly.type
_entity_poly.pdbx_seq_one_letter_code
_entity_poly.pdbx_strand_id
1 'polypeptide(L)'
;PKGYEIITVDQERKFMFYLKRLKFIKNLYFIFKKFIKKDIYNKLMFSPSNSGADIIFSRGVLYPGKKPWILDIIDAPQSLAGYDHKIFINNLKEIDLALSKKNCKAISCANETVLKVMQKYFSKKVIDKITLIKTGLEISQINKVSKINNSVNFLFVGSVLNPDDFLLKGGIEALEVFKKLNKKHSNLKFVIRCKVSKKIKKKYSGKNIKFIEQTLSPKTLRSLYNDAHILLMPGHTYFLMGTLEAMSFGIPIVALDTYAAKDYIQNEKSGFLIKPSNKIPYNSTDYPTNVRSKKFVKAIKNIDPRVIYDLSNKVEKLINNPRLRNKMANKSREIIIRDFSIKQRNEKLKKLLDGIF
;
A
#
# COMPACT_ATOMS: atom_id res chain seq x y z
N PRO A 1 -6.94 20.22 6.30
CA PRO A 1 -8.09 20.52 7.19
C PRO A 1 -8.50 21.98 7.01
N LYS A 2 -9.77 22.31 7.22
CA LYS A 2 -10.24 23.72 7.18
C LYS A 2 -9.47 24.53 8.23
N GLY A 3 -9.03 25.75 7.86
CA GLY A 3 -8.27 26.64 8.74
C GLY A 3 -6.74 26.50 8.66
N TYR A 4 -6.23 25.62 7.80
CA TYR A 4 -4.80 25.42 7.58
C TYR A 4 -4.46 25.51 6.09
N GLU A 5 -3.45 26.30 5.77
CA GLU A 5 -2.86 26.34 4.43
C GLU A 5 -1.75 25.29 4.32
N ILE A 6 -1.75 24.52 3.23
CA ILE A 6 -0.73 23.52 2.97
C ILE A 6 0.23 24.02 1.90
N ILE A 7 1.44 24.35 2.31
CA ILE A 7 2.53 24.70 1.40
C ILE A 7 3.29 23.40 1.07
N THR A 8 3.21 22.95 -0.18
CA THR A 8 3.93 21.74 -0.62
C THR A 8 5.30 22.10 -1.19
N VAL A 9 6.35 21.49 -0.67
CA VAL A 9 7.74 21.65 -1.17
C VAL A 9 8.05 20.52 -2.16
N ASP A 10 7.41 20.57 -3.34
CA ASP A 10 7.44 19.46 -4.31
C ASP A 10 8.44 19.66 -5.45
N GLN A 11 9.08 20.83 -5.57
CA GLN A 11 9.93 21.17 -6.72
C GLN A 11 11.22 20.34 -6.80
N GLU A 12 11.86 20.03 -5.68
CA GLU A 12 13.12 19.26 -5.68
C GLU A 12 12.88 17.75 -5.92
N ARG A 13 11.72 17.21 -5.52
CA ARG A 13 11.37 15.81 -5.80
C ARG A 13 11.15 15.54 -7.28
N LYS A 14 10.62 16.49 -8.04
CA LYS A 14 10.42 16.32 -9.50
C LYS A 14 11.76 16.15 -10.19
N PHE A 15 12.75 16.97 -9.87
CA PHE A 15 14.10 16.89 -10.45
C PHE A 15 14.79 15.57 -10.14
N MET A 16 14.80 15.14 -8.88
CA MET A 16 15.36 13.85 -8.45
C MET A 16 14.59 12.65 -9.03
N PHE A 17 13.28 12.77 -9.25
CA PHE A 17 12.48 11.73 -9.88
C PHE A 17 12.81 11.58 -11.38
N TYR A 18 13.07 12.69 -12.09
CA TYR A 18 13.53 12.68 -13.48
C TYR A 18 14.95 12.12 -13.60
N LEU A 19 15.88 12.52 -12.73
CA LEU A 19 17.25 11.98 -12.71
C LEU A 19 17.28 10.46 -12.47
N LYS A 20 16.41 9.93 -11.60
CA LYS A 20 16.30 8.48 -11.36
C LYS A 20 15.75 7.68 -12.55
N ARG A 21 15.14 8.32 -13.55
CA ARG A 21 14.68 7.66 -14.79
C ARG A 21 15.81 7.41 -15.79
N LEU A 22 16.88 8.14 -15.73
CA LEU A 22 18.05 7.92 -16.60
C LEU A 22 18.85 6.72 -16.06
N LYS A 23 18.90 5.63 -16.85
CA LYS A 23 19.53 4.35 -16.48
C LYS A 23 20.99 4.50 -16.01
N PHE A 24 21.72 5.43 -16.57
CA PHE A 24 23.09 5.76 -16.23
C PHE A 24 23.22 6.41 -14.85
N ILE A 25 22.37 7.36 -14.50
CA ILE A 25 22.35 8.05 -13.21
C ILE A 25 21.90 7.12 -12.09
N LYS A 26 21.01 6.15 -12.37
CA LYS A 26 20.63 5.13 -11.41
C LYS A 26 21.83 4.27 -10.97
N ASN A 27 22.71 3.92 -11.88
CA ASN A 27 23.93 3.16 -11.56
C ASN A 27 24.95 4.00 -10.78
N LEU A 28 25.17 5.28 -11.19
CA LEU A 28 25.99 6.22 -10.43
C LEU A 28 25.43 6.45 -9.01
N TYR A 29 24.14 6.64 -8.87
CA TYR A 29 23.48 6.79 -7.57
C TYR A 29 23.72 5.58 -6.66
N PHE A 30 23.66 4.35 -7.20
CA PHE A 30 23.95 3.12 -6.41
C PHE A 30 25.43 3.00 -6.06
N ILE A 31 26.34 3.46 -6.92
CA ILE A 31 27.79 3.51 -6.65
C ILE A 31 28.09 4.56 -5.58
N PHE A 32 27.57 5.79 -5.73
CA PHE A 32 27.69 6.85 -4.72
C PHE A 32 27.07 6.46 -3.38
N LYS A 33 25.94 5.76 -3.37
CA LYS A 33 25.29 5.22 -2.17
C LYS A 33 26.20 4.26 -1.38
N LYS A 34 27.14 3.59 -2.04
CA LYS A 34 28.13 2.69 -1.40
C LYS A 34 29.26 3.45 -0.69
N PHE A 35 29.58 4.66 -1.14
CA PHE A 35 30.66 5.50 -0.63
C PHE A 35 30.22 6.57 0.37
N ILE A 36 28.92 6.91 0.40
CA ILE A 36 28.39 7.89 1.35
C ILE A 36 28.21 7.22 2.70
N LYS A 37 28.95 7.68 3.71
CA LYS A 37 28.81 7.23 5.10
C LYS A 37 27.37 7.38 5.57
N LYS A 38 26.90 6.45 6.41
CA LYS A 38 25.52 6.33 6.91
C LYS A 38 24.89 7.63 7.45
N ASP A 39 25.72 8.56 7.97
CA ASP A 39 25.28 9.84 8.51
C ASP A 39 24.69 10.80 7.48
N ILE A 40 25.08 10.66 6.21
CA ILE A 40 24.63 11.56 5.13
C ILE A 40 23.22 11.19 4.66
N TYR A 41 22.79 9.92 4.83
CA TYR A 41 21.44 9.51 4.46
C TYR A 41 20.36 10.27 5.25
N ASN A 42 20.66 10.60 6.50
CA ASN A 42 19.78 11.42 7.35
C ASN A 42 19.92 12.94 7.08
N LYS A 43 21.05 13.39 6.53
CA LYS A 43 21.33 14.81 6.25
C LYS A 43 20.90 15.29 4.85
N LEU A 44 20.82 14.37 3.88
CA LEU A 44 20.40 14.70 2.49
C LEU A 44 18.87 14.70 2.31
N MET A 45 18.11 14.26 3.29
CA MET A 45 16.68 14.18 3.20
C MET A 45 16.04 15.34 3.95
N PHE A 46 15.91 16.46 3.25
CA PHE A 46 15.02 17.54 3.61
C PHE A 46 15.52 18.61 4.58
N SER A 47 16.15 19.63 4.02
CA SER A 47 16.00 20.99 4.57
C SER A 47 15.01 21.75 3.69
N PRO A 48 13.77 22.01 4.15
CA PRO A 48 12.92 22.93 3.41
C PRO A 48 13.59 24.30 3.51
N SER A 49 14.08 24.79 2.38
CA SER A 49 14.53 26.17 2.28
C SER A 49 13.38 27.09 2.70
N ASN A 50 13.61 27.93 3.70
CA ASN A 50 12.80 29.10 4.10
C ASN A 50 11.31 29.10 3.71
N SER A 51 10.57 28.02 4.01
CA SER A 51 9.11 28.08 3.92
C SER A 51 8.60 28.95 5.07
N GLY A 52 7.74 29.90 4.80
CA GLY A 52 7.02 30.68 5.81
C GLY A 52 6.09 29.83 6.71
N ALA A 53 6.17 28.51 6.60
CA ALA A 53 5.33 27.58 7.34
C ALA A 53 5.61 27.59 8.85
N ASP A 54 4.56 27.62 9.66
CA ASP A 54 4.62 27.58 11.12
C ASP A 54 5.00 26.19 11.62
N ILE A 55 4.58 25.14 10.91
CA ILE A 55 4.83 23.73 11.23
C ILE A 55 5.21 22.93 9.98
N ILE A 56 6.12 21.99 10.13
CA ILE A 56 6.53 21.09 9.05
C ILE A 56 5.80 19.76 9.16
N PHE A 57 5.15 19.33 8.09
CA PHE A 57 4.52 18.00 8.02
C PHE A 57 5.41 17.07 7.19
N SER A 58 6.15 16.18 7.87
CA SER A 58 7.11 15.27 7.25
C SER A 58 6.54 13.87 7.09
N ARG A 59 6.59 13.31 5.89
CA ARG A 59 6.08 11.97 5.61
C ARG A 59 7.19 10.94 5.50
N GLY A 60 7.29 10.07 6.52
CA GLY A 60 8.24 8.95 6.55
C GLY A 60 9.71 9.34 6.55
N VAL A 61 10.04 10.59 6.94
CA VAL A 61 11.40 11.15 6.95
C VAL A 61 11.60 12.01 8.19
N LEU A 62 12.77 11.94 8.82
CA LEU A 62 13.13 12.82 9.93
C LEU A 62 13.38 14.24 9.44
N TYR A 63 12.87 15.22 10.17
CA TYR A 63 13.15 16.63 9.92
C TYR A 63 14.30 17.12 10.81
N PRO A 64 15.43 17.55 10.23
CA PRO A 64 16.61 17.94 11.00
C PRO A 64 16.58 19.38 11.51
N GLY A 65 15.59 20.19 11.07
CA GLY A 65 15.51 21.61 11.38
C GLY A 65 14.99 21.91 12.78
N LYS A 66 14.93 23.21 13.12
CA LYS A 66 14.53 23.71 14.45
C LYS A 66 13.02 23.97 14.56
N LYS A 67 12.30 24.16 13.42
CA LYS A 67 10.85 24.42 13.42
C LYS A 67 10.05 23.29 14.07
N PRO A 68 8.88 23.57 14.61
CA PRO A 68 7.91 22.53 14.99
C PRO A 68 7.59 21.62 13.82
N TRP A 69 7.45 20.32 14.06
CA TRP A 69 7.13 19.38 13.00
C TRP A 69 6.31 18.20 13.49
N ILE A 70 5.61 17.58 12.53
CA ILE A 70 4.82 16.37 12.68
C ILE A 70 5.41 15.31 11.77
N LEU A 71 5.55 14.09 12.27
CA LEU A 71 5.91 12.93 11.47
C LEU A 71 4.64 12.15 11.07
N ASP A 72 4.48 11.86 9.77
CA ASP A 72 3.42 10.98 9.25
C ASP A 72 4.03 9.65 8.76
N ILE A 73 3.67 8.54 9.42
CA ILE A 73 4.12 7.19 9.05
C ILE A 73 2.94 6.42 8.46
N ILE A 74 2.99 6.21 7.13
CA ILE A 74 1.88 5.58 6.39
C ILE A 74 1.98 4.06 6.41
N ASP A 75 3.15 3.52 6.13
CA ASP A 75 3.34 2.09 5.87
C ASP A 75 4.24 1.40 6.89
N ALA A 76 5.38 1.99 7.26
CA ALA A 76 6.28 1.39 8.24
C ALA A 76 7.28 2.40 8.82
N PRO A 77 7.68 2.28 10.10
CA PRO A 77 8.71 3.14 10.68
C PRO A 77 10.09 2.97 10.02
N GLN A 78 10.33 1.85 9.33
CA GLN A 78 11.54 1.64 8.53
C GLN A 78 11.67 2.63 7.35
N SER A 79 10.61 3.36 7.00
CA SER A 79 10.68 4.49 6.06
C SER A 79 11.71 5.54 6.51
N LEU A 80 11.89 5.72 7.82
CA LEU A 80 12.89 6.60 8.45
C LEU A 80 14.34 6.19 8.16
N ALA A 81 14.54 4.95 7.69
CA ALA A 81 15.83 4.39 7.29
C ALA A 81 15.83 3.88 5.83
N GLY A 82 14.99 4.48 4.97
CA GLY A 82 14.89 4.13 3.55
C GLY A 82 14.39 2.70 3.30
N TYR A 83 13.56 2.16 4.22
CA TYR A 83 13.03 0.79 4.21
C TYR A 83 14.09 -0.31 4.37
N ASP A 84 15.28 0.03 4.88
CA ASP A 84 16.29 -0.96 5.25
C ASP A 84 16.17 -1.26 6.75
N HIS A 85 15.72 -2.48 7.06
CA HIS A 85 15.51 -2.87 8.46
C HIS A 85 16.80 -2.90 9.27
N LYS A 86 17.91 -3.32 8.66
CA LYS A 86 19.22 -3.34 9.36
C LYS A 86 19.67 -1.93 9.68
N ILE A 87 19.52 -1.00 8.74
CA ILE A 87 19.85 0.41 8.98
C ILE A 87 18.91 0.97 10.05
N PHE A 88 17.61 0.65 10.01
CA PHE A 88 16.63 1.09 11.00
C PHE A 88 17.04 0.66 12.41
N ILE A 89 17.31 -0.64 12.62
CA ILE A 89 17.69 -1.16 13.94
C ILE A 89 19.01 -0.57 14.42
N ASN A 90 20.02 -0.45 13.55
CA ASN A 90 21.33 0.09 13.93
C ASN A 90 21.30 1.58 14.30
N ASN A 91 20.28 2.33 13.86
CA ASN A 91 20.13 3.76 14.16
C ASN A 91 18.87 4.03 15.01
N LEU A 92 18.33 3.02 15.68
CA LEU A 92 17.08 3.15 16.43
C LEU A 92 17.19 4.18 17.57
N LYS A 93 18.32 4.20 18.26
CA LYS A 93 18.60 5.15 19.34
C LYS A 93 18.62 6.60 18.86
N GLU A 94 19.26 6.87 17.74
CA GLU A 94 19.33 8.20 17.11
C GLU A 94 17.95 8.63 16.60
N ILE A 95 17.19 7.71 16.03
CA ILE A 95 15.82 7.97 15.59
C ILE A 95 14.94 8.30 16.79
N ASP A 96 15.00 7.52 17.85
CA ASP A 96 14.25 7.76 19.11
C ASP A 96 14.59 9.13 19.70
N LEU A 97 15.87 9.47 19.80
CA LEU A 97 16.32 10.77 20.28
C LEU A 97 15.79 11.92 19.43
N ALA A 98 15.80 11.77 18.09
CA ALA A 98 15.27 12.79 17.18
C ALA A 98 13.75 13.00 17.35
N LEU A 99 12.99 11.92 17.51
CA LEU A 99 11.54 11.95 17.75
C LEU A 99 11.17 12.44 19.16
N SER A 100 12.06 12.23 20.12
CA SER A 100 11.88 12.68 21.51
C SER A 100 12.06 14.19 21.69
N LYS A 101 12.66 14.90 20.71
CA LYS A 101 12.89 16.37 20.81
C LYS A 101 11.57 17.13 20.93
N LYS A 102 11.61 18.30 21.63
CA LYS A 102 10.44 19.16 21.85
C LYS A 102 9.85 19.73 20.55
N ASN A 103 10.66 19.88 19.50
CA ASN A 103 10.19 20.37 18.20
C ASN A 103 9.48 19.29 17.36
N CYS A 104 9.68 17.98 17.62
CA CYS A 104 8.78 16.93 17.13
C CYS A 104 7.51 16.96 17.99
N LYS A 105 6.47 17.60 17.47
CA LYS A 105 5.23 17.87 18.22
C LYS A 105 4.31 16.68 18.29
N ALA A 106 4.19 15.93 17.20
CA ALA A 106 3.31 14.77 17.11
C ALA A 106 3.79 13.77 16.06
N ILE A 107 3.28 12.55 16.15
CA ILE A 107 3.53 11.47 15.20
C ILE A 107 2.18 10.87 14.81
N SER A 108 1.85 10.85 13.52
CA SER A 108 0.67 10.14 13.02
C SER A 108 1.05 8.78 12.44
N CYS A 109 0.30 7.74 12.82
CA CYS A 109 0.40 6.40 12.27
C CYS A 109 -0.85 6.08 11.45
N ALA A 110 -0.68 5.56 10.24
CA ALA A 110 -1.81 5.36 9.33
C ALA A 110 -2.60 4.07 9.57
N ASN A 111 -2.09 3.14 10.39
CA ASN A 111 -2.76 1.88 10.69
C ASN A 111 -2.28 1.27 12.02
N GLU A 112 -3.04 0.27 12.50
CA GLU A 112 -2.80 -0.40 13.78
C GLU A 112 -1.47 -1.17 13.80
N THR A 113 -1.07 -1.75 12.67
CA THR A 113 0.20 -2.47 12.56
C THR A 113 1.38 -1.52 12.75
N VAL A 114 1.36 -0.34 12.12
CA VAL A 114 2.40 0.68 12.32
C VAL A 114 2.45 1.14 13.77
N LEU A 115 1.28 1.39 14.38
CA LEU A 115 1.21 1.77 15.79
C LEU A 115 1.87 0.73 16.69
N LYS A 116 1.54 -0.56 16.54
CA LYS A 116 2.16 -1.65 17.31
C LYS A 116 3.66 -1.74 17.13
N VAL A 117 4.15 -1.53 15.90
CA VAL A 117 5.59 -1.52 15.62
C VAL A 117 6.28 -0.35 16.28
N MET A 118 5.67 0.83 16.27
CA MET A 118 6.18 2.00 17.00
C MET A 118 6.25 1.72 18.51
N GLN A 119 5.20 1.17 19.08
CA GLN A 119 5.16 0.81 20.51
C GLN A 119 6.23 -0.21 20.90
N LYS A 120 6.63 -1.10 20.00
CA LYS A 120 7.65 -2.11 20.22
C LYS A 120 9.06 -1.54 20.27
N TYR A 121 9.37 -0.55 19.44
CA TYR A 121 10.75 -0.11 19.21
C TYR A 121 11.11 1.22 19.87
N PHE A 122 10.12 2.05 20.21
CA PHE A 122 10.38 3.42 20.65
C PHE A 122 10.08 3.62 22.15
N SER A 123 10.74 4.62 22.73
CA SER A 123 10.56 5.01 24.12
C SER A 123 9.15 5.55 24.42
N LYS A 124 8.74 5.50 25.69
CA LYS A 124 7.47 6.08 26.13
C LYS A 124 7.31 7.54 25.68
N LYS A 125 8.38 8.34 25.73
CA LYS A 125 8.39 9.74 25.31
C LYS A 125 8.02 9.94 23.84
N VAL A 126 8.36 8.99 22.97
CA VAL A 126 7.96 8.97 21.57
C VAL A 126 6.54 8.44 21.42
N ILE A 127 6.20 7.36 22.15
CA ILE A 127 4.87 6.73 22.10
C ILE A 127 3.77 7.69 22.51
N ASP A 128 4.00 8.51 23.55
CA ASP A 128 3.03 9.51 24.05
C ASP A 128 2.69 10.59 23.01
N LYS A 129 3.48 10.75 21.94
CA LYS A 129 3.22 11.67 20.82
C LYS A 129 2.43 11.03 19.67
N ILE A 130 2.15 9.73 19.74
CA ILE A 130 1.58 8.99 18.61
C ILE A 130 0.05 9.09 18.61
N THR A 131 -0.50 9.43 17.46
CA THR A 131 -1.95 9.40 17.19
C THR A 131 -2.23 8.54 15.98
N LEU A 132 -3.24 7.66 16.07
CA LEU A 132 -3.71 6.86 14.94
C LEU A 132 -4.61 7.69 14.02
N ILE A 133 -4.09 8.08 12.86
CA ILE A 133 -4.80 8.83 11.84
C ILE A 133 -4.79 8.01 10.53
N LYS A 134 -5.85 7.23 10.34
CA LYS A 134 -5.98 6.35 9.17
C LYS A 134 -5.96 7.14 7.86
N THR A 135 -5.47 6.52 6.79
CA THR A 135 -5.46 7.12 5.45
C THR A 135 -6.89 7.43 5.01
N GLY A 136 -7.13 8.65 4.54
CA GLY A 136 -8.44 9.06 4.04
C GLY A 136 -8.60 8.83 2.54
N LEU A 137 -9.76 8.35 2.13
CA LEU A 137 -10.19 8.25 0.75
C LEU A 137 -11.39 9.18 0.52
N GLU A 138 -11.39 9.88 -0.60
CA GLU A 138 -12.57 10.61 -1.05
C GLU A 138 -13.62 9.61 -1.51
N ILE A 139 -14.73 9.56 -0.77
CA ILE A 139 -15.82 8.63 -1.06
C ILE A 139 -16.75 9.32 -2.04
N SER A 140 -16.67 8.94 -3.31
CA SER A 140 -17.71 9.30 -4.27
C SER A 140 -18.98 8.49 -3.98
N GLN A 141 -20.15 9.12 -4.07
CA GLN A 141 -21.42 8.37 -4.03
C GLN A 141 -21.45 7.39 -5.21
N ILE A 142 -21.23 6.14 -4.92
CA ILE A 142 -21.23 5.09 -5.93
C ILE A 142 -22.49 4.27 -5.71
N ASN A 143 -23.51 4.57 -6.50
CA ASN A 143 -24.63 3.67 -6.68
C ASN A 143 -24.15 2.50 -7.55
N LYS A 144 -23.56 1.48 -6.93
CA LYS A 144 -23.33 0.23 -7.65
C LYS A 144 -24.70 -0.43 -7.86
N VAL A 145 -25.32 -0.11 -8.97
CA VAL A 145 -26.40 -0.95 -9.48
C VAL A 145 -25.74 -2.28 -9.80
N SER A 146 -26.11 -3.32 -9.05
CA SER A 146 -25.68 -4.69 -9.34
C SER A 146 -26.22 -5.04 -10.73
N LYS A 147 -25.41 -4.81 -11.76
CA LYS A 147 -25.72 -5.36 -13.06
C LYS A 147 -25.68 -6.88 -12.90
N ILE A 148 -26.82 -7.50 -13.04
CA ILE A 148 -26.96 -8.95 -13.16
C ILE A 148 -26.34 -9.29 -14.53
N ASN A 149 -25.02 -9.31 -14.60
CA ASN A 149 -24.30 -9.80 -15.74
C ASN A 149 -24.02 -11.27 -15.51
N ASN A 150 -24.27 -12.11 -16.50
CA ASN A 150 -23.95 -13.53 -16.47
C ASN A 150 -22.44 -13.81 -16.31
N SER A 151 -21.59 -12.78 -16.22
CA SER A 151 -20.13 -12.89 -16.09
C SER A 151 -19.63 -12.38 -14.73
N VAL A 152 -18.65 -13.08 -14.15
CA VAL A 152 -17.92 -12.62 -12.95
C VAL A 152 -16.60 -11.98 -13.39
N ASN A 153 -16.47 -10.68 -13.11
CA ASN A 153 -15.31 -9.88 -13.50
C ASN A 153 -14.32 -9.77 -12.36
N PHE A 154 -13.10 -10.21 -12.60
CA PHE A 154 -11.96 -10.04 -11.71
C PHE A 154 -11.21 -8.77 -12.06
N LEU A 155 -10.67 -8.12 -11.05
CA LEU A 155 -9.79 -6.97 -11.20
C LEU A 155 -8.48 -7.22 -10.45
N PHE A 156 -7.37 -6.85 -11.06
CA PHE A 156 -6.06 -6.72 -10.45
C PHE A 156 -5.52 -5.33 -10.75
N VAL A 157 -5.06 -4.59 -9.73
CA VAL A 157 -4.57 -3.22 -9.90
C VAL A 157 -3.14 -3.10 -9.39
N GLY A 158 -2.24 -2.69 -10.28
CA GLY A 158 -0.83 -2.47 -9.97
C GLY A 158 -0.29 -1.19 -10.58
N SER A 159 1.00 -0.93 -10.39
CA SER A 159 1.69 0.19 -11.01
C SER A 159 1.91 -0.09 -12.50
N VAL A 160 1.67 0.92 -13.33
CA VAL A 160 2.03 0.89 -14.76
C VAL A 160 3.44 1.41 -15.01
N LEU A 161 4.10 1.94 -13.98
CA LEU A 161 5.45 2.51 -14.06
C LEU A 161 6.53 1.51 -13.68
N ASN A 162 6.22 0.58 -12.75
CA ASN A 162 7.18 -0.37 -12.22
C ASN A 162 6.73 -1.82 -12.52
N PRO A 163 7.42 -2.53 -13.44
CA PRO A 163 7.06 -3.91 -13.79
C PRO A 163 7.26 -4.91 -12.63
N ASP A 164 8.13 -4.61 -11.66
CA ASP A 164 8.35 -5.48 -10.50
C ASP A 164 7.13 -5.50 -9.56
N ASP A 165 6.29 -4.47 -9.58
CA ASP A 165 5.08 -4.41 -8.78
C ASP A 165 4.10 -5.55 -9.12
N PHE A 166 4.08 -6.03 -10.35
CA PHE A 166 3.22 -7.15 -10.73
C PHE A 166 3.52 -8.41 -9.93
N LEU A 167 4.82 -8.75 -9.78
CA LEU A 167 5.23 -9.89 -8.97
C LEU A 167 4.98 -9.66 -7.48
N LEU A 168 5.35 -8.48 -6.98
CA LEU A 168 5.18 -8.13 -5.56
C LEU A 168 3.71 -8.11 -5.13
N LYS A 169 2.80 -7.78 -6.06
CA LYS A 169 1.34 -7.78 -5.82
C LYS A 169 0.69 -9.13 -6.02
N GLY A 170 1.48 -10.19 -6.26
CA GLY A 170 0.96 -11.55 -6.44
C GLY A 170 0.28 -11.75 -7.81
N GLY A 171 0.76 -11.04 -8.83
CA GLY A 171 0.14 -11.10 -10.16
C GLY A 171 0.25 -12.48 -10.82
N ILE A 172 1.29 -13.25 -10.51
CA ILE A 172 1.42 -14.62 -11.04
C ILE A 172 0.41 -15.54 -10.34
N GLU A 173 0.30 -15.45 -9.02
CA GLU A 173 -0.69 -16.19 -8.24
C GLU A 173 -2.11 -15.89 -8.72
N ALA A 174 -2.42 -14.62 -8.96
CA ALA A 174 -3.72 -14.20 -9.49
C ALA A 174 -4.01 -14.82 -10.87
N LEU A 175 -3.00 -14.85 -11.75
CA LEU A 175 -3.13 -15.48 -13.06
C LEU A 175 -3.29 -17.00 -12.99
N GLU A 176 -2.55 -17.70 -12.10
CA GLU A 176 -2.69 -19.16 -11.92
C GLU A 176 -4.06 -19.50 -11.32
N VAL A 177 -4.54 -18.74 -10.34
CA VAL A 177 -5.90 -18.90 -9.78
C VAL A 177 -6.96 -18.71 -10.87
N PHE A 178 -6.86 -17.62 -11.64
CA PHE A 178 -7.80 -17.36 -12.72
C PHE A 178 -7.77 -18.46 -13.78
N LYS A 179 -6.59 -18.90 -14.22
CA LYS A 179 -6.43 -19.99 -15.21
C LYS A 179 -7.07 -21.29 -14.74
N LYS A 180 -6.91 -21.62 -13.43
CA LYS A 180 -7.52 -22.81 -12.83
C LYS A 180 -9.05 -22.72 -12.82
N LEU A 181 -9.60 -21.57 -12.39
CA LEU A 181 -11.05 -21.38 -12.29
C LEU A 181 -11.74 -21.20 -13.66
N ASN A 182 -11.06 -20.56 -14.62
CA ASN A 182 -11.60 -20.36 -15.98
C ASN A 182 -11.77 -21.68 -16.77
N LYS A 183 -11.13 -22.77 -16.33
CA LYS A 183 -11.40 -24.11 -16.88
C LYS A 183 -12.74 -24.70 -16.41
N LYS A 184 -13.21 -24.28 -15.24
CA LYS A 184 -14.46 -24.77 -14.63
C LYS A 184 -15.66 -23.84 -14.90
N HIS A 185 -15.40 -22.55 -15.10
CA HIS A 185 -16.42 -21.51 -15.24
C HIS A 185 -16.16 -20.73 -16.54
N SER A 186 -17.06 -20.85 -17.50
CA SER A 186 -16.91 -20.23 -18.86
C SER A 186 -17.16 -18.71 -18.87
N ASN A 187 -17.79 -18.18 -17.83
CA ASN A 187 -18.27 -16.78 -17.78
C ASN A 187 -17.37 -15.84 -16.95
N LEU A 188 -16.08 -16.17 -16.80
CA LEU A 188 -15.12 -15.35 -16.08
C LEU A 188 -14.40 -14.38 -17.01
N LYS A 189 -14.14 -13.15 -16.53
CA LYS A 189 -13.28 -12.15 -17.17
C LYS A 189 -12.28 -11.61 -16.17
N PHE A 190 -11.06 -11.33 -16.63
CA PHE A 190 -10.01 -10.78 -15.79
C PHE A 190 -9.36 -9.56 -16.41
N VAL A 191 -9.46 -8.42 -15.75
CA VAL A 191 -8.77 -7.19 -16.12
C VAL A 191 -7.58 -6.98 -15.21
N ILE A 192 -6.41 -6.86 -15.81
CA ILE A 192 -5.14 -6.62 -15.11
C ILE A 192 -4.62 -5.24 -15.52
N ARG A 193 -4.76 -4.27 -14.64
CA ARG A 193 -4.23 -2.92 -14.81
C ARG A 193 -2.89 -2.83 -14.09
N CYS A 194 -1.82 -3.18 -14.79
CA CYS A 194 -0.46 -3.20 -14.27
C CYS A 194 0.55 -3.33 -15.42
N LYS A 195 1.78 -2.86 -15.22
CA LYS A 195 2.90 -3.17 -16.11
C LYS A 195 3.27 -4.64 -15.98
N VAL A 196 3.21 -5.39 -17.08
CA VAL A 196 3.46 -6.84 -17.10
C VAL A 196 4.52 -7.16 -18.17
N SER A 197 5.46 -8.06 -17.85
CA SER A 197 6.50 -8.43 -18.82
C SER A 197 5.91 -9.15 -20.03
N LYS A 198 6.53 -8.96 -21.22
CA LYS A 198 6.10 -9.63 -22.48
C LYS A 198 6.03 -11.15 -22.33
N LYS A 199 6.99 -11.76 -21.59
CA LYS A 199 7.03 -13.21 -21.32
C LYS A 199 5.79 -13.69 -20.57
N ILE A 200 5.39 -12.96 -19.52
CA ILE A 200 4.19 -13.30 -18.73
C ILE A 200 2.93 -13.14 -19.56
N LYS A 201 2.79 -12.02 -20.27
CA LYS A 201 1.63 -11.82 -21.15
C LYS A 201 1.48 -12.94 -22.18
N LYS A 202 2.59 -13.35 -22.85
CA LYS A 202 2.57 -14.47 -23.81
C LYS A 202 2.14 -15.79 -23.15
N LYS A 203 2.61 -16.08 -21.93
CA LYS A 203 2.26 -17.31 -21.19
C LYS A 203 0.78 -17.37 -20.80
N TYR A 204 0.19 -16.22 -20.47
CA TYR A 204 -1.18 -16.14 -19.92
C TYR A 204 -2.17 -15.41 -20.85
N SER A 205 -1.80 -15.14 -22.11
CA SER A 205 -2.75 -14.58 -23.08
C SER A 205 -3.94 -15.51 -23.25
N GLY A 206 -5.13 -14.93 -23.35
CA GLY A 206 -6.37 -15.67 -23.56
C GLY A 206 -7.55 -14.73 -23.72
N LYS A 207 -8.64 -15.21 -24.33
CA LYS A 207 -9.84 -14.42 -24.67
C LYS A 207 -10.44 -13.68 -23.47
N ASN A 208 -10.30 -14.26 -22.27
CA ASN A 208 -10.93 -13.73 -21.04
C ASN A 208 -9.98 -12.89 -20.18
N ILE A 209 -8.74 -12.61 -20.63
CA ILE A 209 -7.76 -11.82 -19.88
C ILE A 209 -7.41 -10.56 -20.67
N LYS A 210 -7.59 -9.39 -20.03
CA LYS A 210 -7.24 -8.10 -20.62
C LYS A 210 -6.14 -7.42 -19.79
N PHE A 211 -5.01 -7.09 -20.43
CA PHE A 211 -3.93 -6.32 -19.84
C PHE A 211 -4.06 -4.84 -20.21
N ILE A 212 -3.99 -3.95 -19.22
CA ILE A 212 -4.00 -2.49 -19.37
C ILE A 212 -2.73 -1.95 -18.74
N GLU A 213 -1.79 -1.48 -19.56
CA GLU A 213 -0.46 -1.03 -19.11
C GLU A 213 -0.28 0.48 -19.16
N GLN A 214 -1.32 1.21 -19.54
CA GLN A 214 -1.31 2.66 -19.64
C GLN A 214 -1.88 3.33 -18.39
N THR A 215 -1.49 4.58 -18.18
CA THR A 215 -2.15 5.45 -17.21
C THR A 215 -3.57 5.74 -17.70
N LEU A 216 -4.54 5.54 -16.83
CA LEU A 216 -5.95 5.78 -17.13
C LEU A 216 -6.39 7.11 -16.53
N SER A 217 -7.37 7.75 -17.16
CA SER A 217 -8.07 8.86 -16.54
C SER A 217 -8.80 8.40 -15.26
N PRO A 218 -9.05 9.28 -14.28
CA PRO A 218 -9.82 8.93 -13.09
C PRO A 218 -11.18 8.31 -13.42
N LYS A 219 -11.86 8.82 -14.46
CA LYS A 219 -13.15 8.30 -14.93
C LYS A 219 -13.03 6.85 -15.42
N THR A 220 -12.03 6.56 -16.25
CA THR A 220 -11.80 5.21 -16.79
C THR A 220 -11.39 4.23 -15.67
N LEU A 221 -10.55 4.66 -14.73
CA LEU A 221 -10.16 3.82 -13.59
C LEU A 221 -11.37 3.50 -12.71
N ARG A 222 -12.23 4.47 -12.43
CA ARG A 222 -13.50 4.25 -11.71
C ARG A 222 -14.40 3.24 -12.42
N SER A 223 -14.51 3.29 -13.76
CA SER A 223 -15.27 2.30 -14.53
C SER A 223 -14.74 0.89 -14.31
N LEU A 224 -13.41 0.68 -14.28
CA LEU A 224 -12.84 -0.64 -14.01
C LEU A 224 -13.26 -1.18 -12.63
N TYR A 225 -13.24 -0.34 -11.60
CA TYR A 225 -13.71 -0.74 -10.27
C TYR A 225 -15.22 -1.00 -10.28
N ASN A 226 -16.02 -0.17 -10.97
CA ASN A 226 -17.46 -0.33 -11.03
C ASN A 226 -17.88 -1.65 -11.69
N ASP A 227 -17.14 -2.08 -12.71
CA ASP A 227 -17.42 -3.32 -13.44
C ASP A 227 -16.89 -4.59 -12.73
N ALA A 228 -16.02 -4.44 -11.74
CA ALA A 228 -15.40 -5.54 -11.03
C ALA A 228 -16.32 -6.16 -9.98
N HIS A 229 -16.26 -7.49 -9.85
CA HIS A 229 -16.99 -8.27 -8.84
C HIS A 229 -16.07 -8.80 -7.74
N ILE A 230 -14.79 -9.01 -8.04
CA ILE A 230 -13.77 -9.53 -7.11
C ILE A 230 -12.45 -8.81 -7.40
N LEU A 231 -11.83 -8.22 -6.37
CA LEU A 231 -10.42 -7.82 -6.45
C LEU A 231 -9.56 -9.02 -6.03
N LEU A 232 -8.81 -9.56 -6.98
CA LEU A 232 -7.88 -10.66 -6.72
C LEU A 232 -6.45 -10.10 -6.72
N MET A 233 -5.92 -9.84 -5.54
CA MET A 233 -4.61 -9.21 -5.36
C MET A 233 -3.85 -9.86 -4.19
N PRO A 234 -3.35 -11.11 -4.37
CA PRO A 234 -2.65 -11.88 -3.35
C PRO A 234 -1.22 -11.35 -3.13
N GLY A 235 -1.11 -10.08 -2.73
CA GLY A 235 0.15 -9.36 -2.63
C GLY A 235 1.09 -9.88 -1.54
N HIS A 236 2.38 -9.96 -1.88
CA HIS A 236 3.46 -10.31 -0.96
C HIS A 236 3.92 -9.13 -0.10
N THR A 237 3.35 -7.97 -0.32
CA THR A 237 3.56 -6.76 0.46
C THR A 237 2.28 -5.94 0.50
N TYR A 238 2.31 -4.88 1.25
CA TYR A 238 1.19 -4.01 1.52
C TYR A 238 0.82 -3.09 0.34
N PHE A 239 -0.48 -3.03 -0.01
CA PHE A 239 -1.01 -2.19 -1.08
C PHE A 239 -2.29 -1.48 -0.64
N LEU A 240 -2.12 -0.31 -0.03
CA LEU A 240 -3.21 0.41 0.60
C LEU A 240 -4.26 0.94 -0.39
N MET A 241 -3.82 1.80 -1.33
CA MET A 241 -4.78 2.58 -2.12
C MET A 241 -5.70 1.70 -2.98
N GLY A 242 -5.14 0.72 -3.70
CA GLY A 242 -5.96 -0.19 -4.51
C GLY A 242 -6.96 -1.02 -3.69
N THR A 243 -6.60 -1.35 -2.43
CA THR A 243 -7.48 -2.02 -1.49
C THR A 243 -8.62 -1.10 -1.05
N LEU A 244 -8.30 0.12 -0.60
CA LEU A 244 -9.32 1.09 -0.15
C LEU A 244 -10.25 1.51 -1.29
N GLU A 245 -9.69 1.74 -2.49
CA GLU A 245 -10.48 2.03 -3.69
C GLU A 245 -11.47 0.90 -3.98
N ALA A 246 -11.01 -0.36 -4.04
CA ALA A 246 -11.90 -1.49 -4.27
C ALA A 246 -12.99 -1.62 -3.20
N MET A 247 -12.63 -1.45 -1.92
CA MET A 247 -13.60 -1.46 -0.83
C MET A 247 -14.64 -0.35 -0.94
N SER A 248 -14.25 0.84 -1.40
CA SER A 248 -15.18 1.97 -1.62
C SER A 248 -16.22 1.65 -2.69
N PHE A 249 -15.85 0.86 -3.70
CA PHE A 249 -16.78 0.33 -4.71
C PHE A 249 -17.55 -0.92 -4.23
N GLY A 250 -17.33 -1.37 -3.00
CA GLY A 250 -17.97 -2.57 -2.48
C GLY A 250 -17.51 -3.82 -3.23
N ILE A 251 -16.23 -3.95 -3.51
CA ILE A 251 -15.66 -5.13 -4.15
C ILE A 251 -15.03 -6.00 -3.08
N PRO A 252 -15.48 -7.26 -2.89
CA PRO A 252 -14.80 -8.22 -2.04
C PRO A 252 -13.35 -8.44 -2.48
N ILE A 253 -12.44 -8.51 -1.52
CA ILE A 253 -11.02 -8.65 -1.79
C ILE A 253 -10.56 -10.05 -1.42
N VAL A 254 -9.78 -10.70 -2.29
CA VAL A 254 -9.05 -11.92 -1.96
C VAL A 254 -7.56 -11.63 -2.03
N ALA A 255 -6.91 -11.70 -0.87
CA ALA A 255 -5.51 -11.31 -0.68
C ALA A 255 -4.78 -12.30 0.24
N LEU A 256 -3.44 -12.18 0.31
CA LEU A 256 -2.67 -12.85 1.35
C LEU A 256 -2.71 -12.05 2.65
N ASP A 257 -2.68 -12.74 3.79
CA ASP A 257 -2.51 -12.15 5.12
C ASP A 257 -1.04 -11.79 5.33
N THR A 258 -0.60 -10.78 4.60
CA THR A 258 0.73 -10.19 4.72
C THR A 258 0.63 -8.85 5.41
N TYR A 259 1.71 -8.36 5.95
CA TYR A 259 1.86 -7.11 6.69
C TYR A 259 0.69 -6.12 6.55
N ALA A 260 0.07 -5.73 7.63
CA ALA A 260 -1.05 -4.77 7.69
C ALA A 260 -2.31 -5.11 6.84
N ALA A 261 -2.37 -6.22 6.12
CA ALA A 261 -3.55 -6.57 5.31
C ALA A 261 -4.83 -6.66 6.17
N LYS A 262 -4.71 -7.20 7.37
CA LYS A 262 -5.80 -7.32 8.36
C LYS A 262 -6.29 -5.99 8.93
N ASP A 263 -5.53 -4.91 8.80
CA ASP A 263 -5.96 -3.59 9.27
C ASP A 263 -7.04 -2.99 8.35
N TYR A 264 -7.20 -3.54 7.16
CA TYR A 264 -8.14 -3.09 6.13
C TYR A 264 -9.19 -4.13 5.81
N ILE A 265 -8.76 -5.39 5.63
CA ILE A 265 -9.63 -6.48 5.22
C ILE A 265 -10.04 -7.28 6.46
N GLN A 266 -11.30 -7.21 6.83
CA GLN A 266 -11.86 -8.10 7.84
C GLN A 266 -12.13 -9.46 7.20
N ASN A 267 -11.30 -10.46 7.55
CA ASN A 267 -11.41 -11.80 6.98
C ASN A 267 -12.84 -12.37 7.16
N GLU A 268 -13.36 -12.97 6.09
CA GLU A 268 -14.71 -13.54 5.96
C GLU A 268 -15.88 -12.55 6.09
N LYS A 269 -15.60 -11.28 6.35
CA LYS A 269 -16.60 -10.20 6.47
C LYS A 269 -16.58 -9.23 5.30
N SER A 270 -15.40 -8.69 4.92
CA SER A 270 -15.23 -7.77 3.79
C SER A 270 -14.38 -8.34 2.66
N GLY A 271 -13.85 -9.55 2.82
CA GLY A 271 -13.02 -10.27 1.87
C GLY A 271 -12.43 -11.52 2.50
N PHE A 272 -11.46 -12.11 1.82
CA PHE A 272 -10.73 -13.27 2.32
C PHE A 272 -9.23 -12.98 2.42
N LEU A 273 -8.66 -13.31 3.58
CA LEU A 273 -7.22 -13.31 3.82
C LEU A 273 -6.71 -14.75 3.87
N ILE A 274 -5.75 -15.06 3.02
CA ILE A 274 -5.16 -16.38 2.87
C ILE A 274 -3.78 -16.38 3.51
N LYS A 275 -3.48 -17.43 4.30
CA LYS A 275 -2.15 -17.59 4.89
C LYS A 275 -1.08 -17.64 3.81
N PRO A 276 -0.06 -16.78 3.86
CA PRO A 276 1.00 -16.78 2.86
C PRO A 276 1.86 -18.04 2.92
N SER A 277 2.66 -18.27 1.90
CA SER A 277 3.59 -19.41 1.86
C SER A 277 4.66 -19.28 2.94
N ASN A 278 4.91 -20.36 3.68
CA ASN A 278 6.03 -20.45 4.63
C ASN A 278 7.40 -20.61 3.94
N LYS A 279 7.42 -20.86 2.64
CA LYS A 279 8.64 -20.93 1.83
C LYS A 279 9.19 -19.56 1.45
N ILE A 280 8.37 -18.51 1.60
CA ILE A 280 8.78 -17.13 1.33
C ILE A 280 9.28 -16.52 2.64
N PRO A 281 10.49 -15.93 2.67
CA PRO A 281 11.05 -15.36 3.88
C PRO A 281 10.38 -14.02 4.21
N TYR A 282 9.11 -14.08 4.60
CA TYR A 282 8.46 -12.94 5.22
C TYR A 282 9.13 -12.69 6.56
N ASN A 283 9.48 -11.45 6.80
CA ASN A 283 9.84 -11.05 8.14
C ASN A 283 8.60 -11.17 9.03
N SER A 284 8.82 -11.11 10.34
CA SER A 284 7.73 -11.14 11.30
C SER A 284 6.66 -10.07 10.98
N THR A 285 5.50 -10.18 11.59
CA THR A 285 4.40 -9.21 11.47
C THR A 285 4.78 -7.77 11.85
N ASP A 286 5.98 -7.56 12.34
CA ASP A 286 6.42 -6.31 12.94
C ASP A 286 6.95 -5.28 11.92
N TYR A 287 7.29 -5.71 10.71
CA TYR A 287 7.72 -4.79 9.66
C TYR A 287 7.64 -5.45 8.28
N PRO A 288 7.45 -4.65 7.23
CA PRO A 288 7.44 -5.19 5.89
C PRO A 288 8.79 -5.79 5.56
N THR A 289 8.78 -6.98 5.01
CA THR A 289 9.98 -7.64 4.48
C THR A 289 10.68 -6.72 3.48
N ASN A 290 12.01 -6.78 3.39
CA ASN A 290 12.73 -6.13 2.29
C ASN A 290 12.38 -6.81 0.97
N VAL A 291 11.21 -6.46 0.46
CA VAL A 291 10.61 -7.03 -0.76
C VAL A 291 11.44 -6.79 -2.03
N ARG A 292 12.43 -5.91 -1.96
CA ARG A 292 13.35 -5.63 -3.07
C ARG A 292 14.64 -6.43 -2.99
N SER A 293 14.85 -7.21 -1.94
CA SER A 293 16.01 -8.09 -1.84
C SER A 293 15.99 -9.16 -2.92
N LYS A 294 17.15 -9.48 -3.50
CA LYS A 294 17.27 -10.55 -4.52
C LYS A 294 16.71 -11.87 -4.00
N LYS A 295 16.94 -12.18 -2.72
CA LYS A 295 16.46 -13.41 -2.05
C LYS A 295 14.92 -13.46 -2.05
N PHE A 296 14.27 -12.37 -1.67
CA PHE A 296 12.80 -12.29 -1.63
C PHE A 296 12.20 -12.39 -3.03
N VAL A 297 12.70 -11.59 -3.98
CA VAL A 297 12.23 -11.61 -5.38
C VAL A 297 12.41 -12.99 -6.03
N LYS A 298 13.48 -13.70 -5.70
CA LYS A 298 13.66 -15.10 -6.14
C LYS A 298 12.64 -16.03 -5.52
N ALA A 299 12.37 -15.88 -4.22
CA ALA A 299 11.43 -16.74 -3.49
C ALA A 299 9.98 -16.61 -4.02
N ILE A 300 9.49 -15.39 -4.24
CA ILE A 300 8.11 -15.15 -4.75
C ILE A 300 7.89 -15.60 -6.20
N LYS A 301 8.95 -15.90 -6.96
CA LYS A 301 8.81 -16.52 -8.29
C LYS A 301 8.46 -18.01 -8.21
N ASN A 302 8.72 -18.65 -7.08
CA ASN A 302 8.39 -20.06 -6.83
C ASN A 302 7.01 -20.12 -6.18
N ILE A 303 5.98 -20.30 -7.02
CA ILE A 303 4.58 -20.34 -6.58
C ILE A 303 4.35 -21.55 -5.69
N ASP A 304 3.71 -21.33 -4.55
CA ASP A 304 3.29 -22.39 -3.66
C ASP A 304 1.93 -22.95 -4.11
N PRO A 305 1.84 -24.23 -4.54
CA PRO A 305 0.57 -24.83 -4.96
C PRO A 305 -0.52 -24.79 -3.88
N ARG A 306 -0.14 -24.86 -2.58
CA ARG A 306 -1.07 -24.75 -1.46
C ARG A 306 -1.75 -23.37 -1.46
N VAL A 307 -0.96 -22.30 -1.65
CA VAL A 307 -1.52 -20.93 -1.70
C VAL A 307 -2.48 -20.78 -2.88
N ILE A 308 -2.14 -21.34 -4.06
CA ILE A 308 -3.04 -21.32 -5.22
C ILE A 308 -4.33 -22.09 -4.94
N TYR A 309 -4.23 -23.24 -4.27
CA TYR A 309 -5.40 -24.03 -3.87
C TYR A 309 -6.32 -23.23 -2.93
N ASP A 310 -5.77 -22.66 -1.86
CA ASP A 310 -6.53 -21.91 -0.86
C ASP A 310 -7.18 -20.64 -1.46
N LEU A 311 -6.42 -19.89 -2.27
CA LEU A 311 -6.95 -18.73 -3.02
C LEU A 311 -8.09 -19.16 -3.94
N SER A 312 -7.91 -20.25 -4.72
CA SER A 312 -8.93 -20.73 -5.66
C SER A 312 -10.22 -21.10 -4.94
N ASN A 313 -10.14 -21.79 -3.81
CA ASN A 313 -11.33 -22.18 -3.05
C ASN A 313 -12.12 -20.97 -2.53
N LYS A 314 -11.43 -19.95 -2.02
CA LYS A 314 -12.09 -18.73 -1.53
C LYS A 314 -12.65 -17.88 -2.67
N VAL A 315 -11.97 -17.82 -3.82
CA VAL A 315 -12.46 -17.15 -5.02
C VAL A 315 -13.68 -17.91 -5.59
N GLU A 316 -13.65 -19.24 -5.66
CA GLU A 316 -14.75 -20.06 -6.14
C GLU A 316 -16.01 -19.91 -5.28
N LYS A 317 -15.86 -19.76 -3.93
CA LYS A 317 -16.96 -19.37 -3.04
C LYS A 317 -17.63 -18.06 -3.47
N LEU A 318 -16.84 -17.06 -3.88
CA LEU A 318 -17.37 -15.78 -4.34
C LEU A 318 -18.00 -15.89 -5.73
N ILE A 319 -17.47 -16.72 -6.63
CA ILE A 319 -18.08 -16.96 -7.95
C ILE A 319 -19.48 -17.53 -7.79
N ASN A 320 -19.61 -18.58 -6.98
CA ASN A 320 -20.84 -19.35 -6.84
C ASN A 320 -21.87 -18.71 -5.91
N ASN A 321 -21.50 -17.68 -5.13
CA ASN A 321 -22.40 -17.10 -4.14
C ASN A 321 -22.53 -15.57 -4.29
N PRO A 322 -23.44 -15.09 -5.15
CA PRO A 322 -23.70 -13.65 -5.29
C PRO A 322 -24.18 -12.99 -4.00
N ARG A 323 -24.92 -13.69 -3.14
CA ARG A 323 -25.38 -13.15 -1.85
C ARG A 323 -24.19 -12.87 -0.92
N LEU A 324 -23.22 -13.78 -0.88
CA LEU A 324 -21.99 -13.59 -0.12
C LEU A 324 -21.18 -12.38 -0.65
N ARG A 325 -21.05 -12.25 -1.98
CA ARG A 325 -20.41 -11.07 -2.59
C ARG A 325 -21.07 -9.78 -2.14
N ASN A 326 -22.42 -9.71 -2.18
CA ASN A 326 -23.16 -8.51 -1.76
C ASN A 326 -23.01 -8.23 -0.27
N LYS A 327 -23.03 -9.26 0.59
CA LYS A 327 -22.79 -9.10 2.03
C LYS A 327 -21.40 -8.50 2.30
N MET A 328 -20.36 -9.04 1.66
CA MET A 328 -18.99 -8.54 1.77
C MET A 328 -18.85 -7.13 1.19
N ALA A 329 -19.53 -6.83 0.08
CA ALA A 329 -19.55 -5.53 -0.53
C ALA A 329 -20.09 -4.43 0.42
N ASN A 330 -21.21 -4.71 1.08
CA ASN A 330 -21.80 -3.79 2.04
C ASN A 330 -20.89 -3.56 3.24
N LYS A 331 -20.28 -4.64 3.75
CA LYS A 331 -19.33 -4.55 4.87
C LYS A 331 -18.07 -3.76 4.49
N SER A 332 -17.56 -3.94 3.27
CA SER A 332 -16.42 -3.15 2.76
C SER A 332 -16.73 -1.66 2.75
N ARG A 333 -17.92 -1.26 2.26
CA ARG A 333 -18.35 0.14 2.24
C ARG A 333 -18.54 0.71 3.64
N GLU A 334 -19.16 -0.05 4.54
CA GLU A 334 -19.32 0.34 5.94
C GLU A 334 -17.96 0.68 6.57
N ILE A 335 -16.95 -0.20 6.38
CA ILE A 335 -15.60 0.02 6.88
C ILE A 335 -14.98 1.30 6.29
N ILE A 336 -15.10 1.50 4.98
CA ILE A 336 -14.54 2.70 4.31
C ILE A 336 -15.17 3.97 4.85
N ILE A 337 -16.48 4.02 4.96
CA ILE A 337 -17.20 5.21 5.45
C ILE A 337 -16.82 5.50 6.90
N ARG A 338 -16.80 4.47 7.74
CA ARG A 338 -16.51 4.62 9.17
C ARG A 338 -15.07 4.96 9.46
N ASP A 339 -14.10 4.28 8.78
CA ASP A 339 -12.70 4.29 9.22
C ASP A 339 -11.76 5.03 8.27
N PHE A 340 -12.11 5.17 6.99
CA PHE A 340 -11.21 5.64 5.95
C PHE A 340 -11.75 6.79 5.10
N SER A 341 -12.78 7.50 5.55
CA SER A 341 -13.24 8.69 4.84
C SER A 341 -12.27 9.85 5.02
N ILE A 342 -12.09 10.65 3.95
CA ILE A 342 -11.26 11.87 4.01
C ILE A 342 -11.76 12.85 5.08
N LYS A 343 -13.08 12.89 5.30
CA LYS A 343 -13.70 13.71 6.34
C LYS A 343 -13.15 13.34 7.71
N GLN A 344 -13.24 12.07 8.09
CA GLN A 344 -12.74 11.57 9.38
C GLN A 344 -11.23 11.77 9.57
N ARG A 345 -10.46 11.51 8.52
CA ARG A 345 -9.03 11.79 8.54
C ARG A 345 -8.75 13.27 8.82
N ASN A 346 -9.43 14.17 8.12
CA ASN A 346 -9.25 15.60 8.25
C ASN A 346 -9.69 16.13 9.62
N GLU A 347 -10.76 15.59 10.20
CA GLU A 347 -11.20 15.91 11.57
C GLU A 347 -10.14 15.51 12.61
N LYS A 348 -9.60 14.29 12.51
CA LYS A 348 -8.54 13.83 13.42
C LYS A 348 -7.25 14.64 13.23
N LEU A 349 -6.87 14.93 12.00
CA LEU A 349 -5.69 15.74 11.72
C LEU A 349 -5.85 17.18 12.22
N LYS A 350 -7.05 17.76 12.04
CA LYS A 350 -7.36 19.08 12.61
C LYS A 350 -7.22 19.09 14.13
N LYS A 351 -7.84 18.11 14.81
CA LYS A 351 -7.73 17.97 16.27
C LYS A 351 -6.27 17.85 16.74
N LEU A 352 -5.44 17.11 15.98
CA LEU A 352 -4.01 16.99 16.26
C LEU A 352 -3.30 18.35 16.14
N LEU A 353 -3.58 19.09 15.07
CA LEU A 353 -2.99 20.42 14.82
C LEU A 353 -3.45 21.44 15.86
N ASP A 354 -4.75 21.51 16.17
CA ASP A 354 -5.30 22.42 17.18
C ASP A 354 -4.71 22.18 18.60
N GLY A 355 -4.24 20.97 18.87
CA GLY A 355 -3.56 20.66 20.13
C GLY A 355 -2.06 21.01 20.18
N ILE A 356 -1.49 21.49 19.07
CA ILE A 356 -0.09 21.89 18.96
C ILE A 356 0.06 23.40 19.11
N PHE A 357 -0.93 24.14 18.62
CA PHE A 357 -1.05 25.59 18.71
C PHE A 357 -1.99 26.00 19.85
#